data_54de5694d8732413d0d94bc1682444c2
#
_entry.id   54de5694d8732413d0d94bc1682444c2
#
_cell.length_a   1.000
_cell.length_b   1.000
_cell.length_c   1.000
_cell.angle_alpha   90.00
_cell.angle_beta   90.00
_cell.angle_gamma   90.00
#
_symmetry.space_group_name_H-M   'P 1'
#
loop_
_entity.id
_entity.type
_entity.pdbx_description
1 polymer ?
#
loop_
_entity_poly.entity_id
_entity_poly.type
_entity_poly.pdbx_seq_one_letter_code
_entity_poly.pdbx_strand_id
1 'polypeptide(L)'
;AAGASAPRGAAPVAMSDLQQFVAALPASDHAAWQTLALAWGASVADGADACATLPRDGLRCYRNRRAGLNLVRQIDRPVLLTLFPSEEGDVAVAAVLRRLDGDMATLEGAGRTVRVPVAELAQGWRGDMATLWRTPPDMPDKGDLAETPAGAAWLDQQLATAAAGGSRAGAPAAGRTTTPAQRQARIQRFQLAQGVTPDGRAGPLTLMLLNRVNGVSEPRLRTGG
;
A
#
# COMPACT_ATOMS: atom_id res chain seq x y z
N ALA A 1 55.59 -33.49 -19.25
CA ALA A 1 54.86 -33.30 -18.02
C ALA A 1 53.97 -32.07 -18.18
N ALA A 2 52.66 -32.30 -18.43
CA ALA A 2 51.67 -31.22 -18.54
C ALA A 2 51.01 -31.08 -17.16
N GLY A 3 51.27 -29.94 -16.51
CA GLY A 3 50.63 -29.58 -15.23
C GLY A 3 49.20 -29.13 -15.48
N ALA A 4 48.25 -29.92 -15.06
CA ALA A 4 46.83 -29.53 -15.05
C ALA A 4 46.60 -28.51 -13.88
N SER A 5 46.35 -27.24 -14.22
CA SER A 5 45.89 -26.24 -13.25
C SER A 5 44.46 -26.58 -12.87
N ALA A 6 44.25 -26.86 -11.57
CA ALA A 6 42.92 -27.01 -11.01
C ALA A 6 42.12 -25.68 -11.09
N PRO A 7 40.82 -25.73 -11.34
CA PRO A 7 39.99 -24.51 -11.38
C PRO A 7 39.97 -23.89 -9.97
N ARG A 8 40.34 -22.61 -9.88
CA ARG A 8 40.18 -21.83 -8.65
C ARG A 8 38.69 -21.80 -8.32
N GLY A 9 38.31 -22.40 -7.21
CA GLY A 9 36.98 -22.31 -6.67
C GLY A 9 36.55 -20.82 -6.57
N ALA A 10 35.41 -20.48 -7.12
CA ALA A 10 34.85 -19.14 -6.97
C ALA A 10 34.70 -18.84 -5.47
N ALA A 11 35.21 -17.70 -5.04
CA ALA A 11 35.00 -17.25 -3.67
C ALA A 11 33.47 -17.15 -3.40
N PRO A 12 33.03 -17.52 -2.19
CA PRO A 12 31.60 -17.41 -1.85
C PRO A 12 31.16 -15.94 -2.03
N VAL A 13 30.11 -15.73 -2.85
CA VAL A 13 29.54 -14.41 -3.03
C VAL A 13 28.96 -13.97 -1.69
N ALA A 14 29.38 -12.82 -1.18
CA ALA A 14 28.84 -12.27 0.06
C ALA A 14 27.32 -11.98 -0.14
N MET A 15 26.52 -12.37 0.85
CA MET A 15 25.08 -12.04 0.86
C MET A 15 24.91 -10.53 0.91
N SER A 16 23.96 -10.01 0.10
CA SER A 16 23.59 -8.60 0.17
C SER A 16 22.85 -8.27 1.48
N ASP A 17 22.73 -6.97 1.79
CA ASP A 17 22.01 -6.51 2.99
C ASP A 17 20.53 -6.95 2.95
N LEU A 18 19.90 -6.96 1.77
CA LEU A 18 18.54 -7.45 1.60
C LEU A 18 18.46 -8.95 1.89
N GLN A 19 19.37 -9.75 1.34
CA GLN A 19 19.40 -11.21 1.57
C GLN A 19 19.57 -11.54 3.05
N GLN A 20 20.47 -10.86 3.74
CA GLN A 20 20.70 -11.03 5.19
C GLN A 20 19.45 -10.62 5.99
N PHE A 21 18.80 -9.52 5.61
CA PHE A 21 17.58 -9.06 6.25
C PHE A 21 16.45 -10.08 6.06
N VAL A 22 16.20 -10.51 4.83
CA VAL A 22 15.14 -11.46 4.48
C VAL A 22 15.35 -12.82 5.16
N ALA A 23 16.58 -13.32 5.24
CA ALA A 23 16.91 -14.57 5.93
C ALA A 23 16.60 -14.55 7.44
N ALA A 24 16.55 -13.36 8.05
CA ALA A 24 16.23 -13.18 9.47
C ALA A 24 14.73 -12.99 9.75
N LEU A 25 13.89 -12.88 8.71
CA LEU A 25 12.45 -12.70 8.88
C LEU A 25 11.75 -14.01 9.22
N PRO A 26 10.72 -13.99 10.07
CA PRO A 26 9.91 -15.16 10.34
C PRO A 26 9.08 -15.56 9.11
N ALA A 27 8.77 -16.85 8.98
CA ALA A 27 7.90 -17.37 7.92
C ALA A 27 6.44 -16.88 8.05
N SER A 28 6.01 -16.55 9.28
CA SER A 28 4.68 -15.96 9.53
C SER A 28 4.70 -14.45 9.23
N ASP A 29 3.67 -13.96 8.55
CA ASP A 29 3.48 -12.54 8.27
C ASP A 29 2.89 -11.73 9.45
N HIS A 30 2.55 -12.40 10.56
CA HIS A 30 1.87 -11.79 11.71
C HIS A 30 2.66 -10.60 12.27
N ALA A 31 3.97 -10.77 12.50
CA ALA A 31 4.84 -9.70 13.00
C ALA A 31 4.90 -8.50 12.02
N ALA A 32 4.84 -8.76 10.71
CA ALA A 32 4.80 -7.69 9.71
C ALA A 32 3.45 -6.95 9.75
N TRP A 33 2.33 -7.64 9.99
CA TRP A 33 1.04 -6.99 10.21
C TRP A 33 1.02 -6.13 11.48
N GLN A 34 1.63 -6.59 12.56
CA GLN A 34 1.79 -5.79 13.79
C GLN A 34 2.63 -4.52 13.49
N THR A 35 3.76 -4.67 12.80
CA THR A 35 4.61 -3.55 12.39
C THR A 35 3.85 -2.56 11.50
N LEU A 36 3.06 -3.06 10.53
CA LEU A 36 2.24 -2.20 9.68
C LEU A 36 1.16 -1.47 10.48
N ALA A 37 0.43 -2.16 11.37
CA ALA A 37 -0.60 -1.56 12.21
C ALA A 37 -0.04 -0.45 13.12
N LEU A 38 1.12 -0.68 13.74
CA LEU A 38 1.82 0.34 14.55
C LEU A 38 2.11 1.61 13.75
N ALA A 39 2.49 1.48 12.48
CA ALA A 39 2.67 2.63 11.60
C ALA A 39 1.41 3.48 11.42
N TRP A 40 0.25 2.88 11.60
CA TRP A 40 -1.07 3.52 11.50
C TRP A 40 -1.66 3.94 12.85
N GLY A 41 -0.88 3.78 13.94
CA GLY A 41 -1.31 4.07 15.29
C GLY A 41 -2.33 3.06 15.85
N ALA A 42 -2.35 1.85 15.27
CA ALA A 42 -3.21 0.74 15.69
C ALA A 42 -2.39 -0.44 16.20
N SER A 43 -3.04 -1.42 16.81
CA SER A 43 -2.40 -2.64 17.30
C SER A 43 -3.15 -3.89 16.87
N VAL A 44 -2.42 -4.96 16.65
CA VAL A 44 -2.95 -6.30 16.35
C VAL A 44 -2.46 -7.24 17.45
N ALA A 45 -3.39 -7.87 18.16
CA ALA A 45 -3.07 -8.82 19.21
C ALA A 45 -2.44 -10.10 18.62
N ASP A 46 -1.64 -10.79 19.42
CA ASP A 46 -1.01 -12.04 19.01
C ASP A 46 -2.04 -13.06 18.54
N GLY A 47 -1.77 -13.65 17.37
CA GLY A 47 -2.66 -14.64 16.75
C GLY A 47 -3.95 -14.08 16.12
N ALA A 48 -4.21 -12.77 16.24
CA ALA A 48 -5.39 -12.16 15.63
C ALA A 48 -5.20 -11.89 14.13
N ASP A 49 -6.27 -12.03 13.35
CA ASP A 49 -6.29 -11.57 11.95
C ASP A 49 -6.40 -10.04 11.92
N ALA A 50 -5.37 -9.38 11.41
CA ALA A 50 -5.30 -7.93 11.31
C ALA A 50 -6.48 -7.36 10.50
N CYS A 51 -6.84 -8.00 9.38
CA CYS A 51 -7.89 -7.48 8.51
C CYS A 51 -9.30 -7.68 9.08
N ALA A 52 -9.46 -8.59 10.05
CA ALA A 52 -10.71 -8.79 10.78
C ALA A 52 -10.85 -7.84 12.00
N THR A 53 -9.73 -7.42 12.59
CA THR A 53 -9.73 -6.62 13.83
C THR A 53 -9.63 -5.12 13.57
N LEU A 54 -8.81 -4.67 12.64
CA LEU A 54 -8.55 -3.26 12.34
C LEU A 54 -9.75 -2.42 11.85
N PRO A 55 -10.85 -3.01 11.30
CA PRO A 55 -12.04 -2.23 10.99
C PRO A 55 -12.65 -1.48 12.20
N ARG A 56 -12.43 -1.98 13.42
CA ARG A 56 -12.86 -1.31 14.67
C ARG A 56 -12.16 0.04 14.89
N ASP A 57 -10.95 0.18 14.33
CA ASP A 57 -10.13 1.40 14.39
C ASP A 57 -10.32 2.29 13.14
N GLY A 58 -11.35 2.01 12.31
CA GLY A 58 -11.60 2.71 11.06
C GLY A 58 -10.54 2.44 9.98
N LEU A 59 -9.85 1.31 10.07
CA LEU A 59 -8.83 0.88 9.11
C LEU A 59 -9.28 -0.38 8.39
N ARG A 60 -9.06 -0.45 7.08
CA ARG A 60 -9.28 -1.66 6.29
C ARG A 60 -8.02 -2.06 5.55
N CYS A 61 -7.89 -3.35 5.31
CA CYS A 61 -6.83 -3.91 4.46
C CYS A 61 -7.18 -3.71 2.98
N TYR A 62 -6.14 -3.40 2.21
CA TYR A 62 -6.14 -3.52 0.76
C TYR A 62 -5.03 -4.49 0.36
N ARG A 63 -5.34 -5.48 -0.45
CA ARG A 63 -4.36 -6.47 -0.96
C ARG A 63 -4.31 -6.41 -2.47
N ASN A 64 -3.11 -6.55 -3.04
CA ASN A 64 -2.89 -6.66 -4.47
C ASN A 64 -1.74 -7.64 -4.72
N ARG A 65 -1.98 -8.66 -5.56
CA ARG A 65 -0.99 -9.70 -5.88
C ARG A 65 -0.15 -9.41 -7.12
N ARG A 66 -0.44 -8.31 -7.81
CA ARG A 66 0.23 -7.91 -9.07
C ARG A 66 0.54 -6.41 -9.06
N ALA A 67 0.89 -5.89 -7.90
CA ALA A 67 1.27 -4.49 -7.78
C ALA A 67 2.64 -4.24 -8.42
N GLY A 68 2.76 -3.15 -9.13
CA GLY A 68 4.06 -2.61 -9.51
C GLY A 68 4.50 -1.50 -8.55
N LEU A 69 5.77 -1.15 -8.56
CA LEU A 69 6.31 -0.03 -7.78
C LEU A 69 5.59 1.30 -8.08
N ASN A 70 5.08 1.48 -9.30
CA ASN A 70 4.30 2.66 -9.65
C ASN A 70 3.03 2.77 -8.81
N LEU A 71 2.31 1.65 -8.59
CA LEU A 71 1.15 1.64 -7.71
C LEU A 71 1.54 1.96 -6.26
N VAL A 72 2.63 1.37 -5.75
CA VAL A 72 3.13 1.63 -4.40
C VAL A 72 3.48 3.11 -4.21
N ARG A 73 4.16 3.73 -5.18
CA ARG A 73 4.45 5.17 -5.17
C ARG A 73 3.19 6.02 -5.27
N GLN A 74 2.20 5.56 -6.02
CA GLN A 74 0.94 6.27 -6.24
C GLN A 74 0.07 6.29 -5.00
N ILE A 75 -0.08 5.16 -4.31
CA ILE A 75 -0.84 5.10 -3.05
C ILE A 75 -0.11 5.78 -1.90
N ASP A 76 1.21 5.89 -1.96
CA ASP A 76 2.10 6.67 -1.08
C ASP A 76 1.84 6.40 0.42
N ARG A 77 1.86 5.16 0.83
CA ARG A 77 1.64 4.71 2.22
C ARG A 77 2.45 3.47 2.55
N PRO A 78 2.74 3.18 3.84
CA PRO A 78 3.43 1.96 4.21
C PRO A 78 2.73 0.72 3.68
N VAL A 79 3.48 -0.21 3.13
CA VAL A 79 2.97 -1.46 2.57
C VAL A 79 3.72 -2.66 3.13
N LEU A 80 2.99 -3.72 3.43
CA LEU A 80 3.53 -5.04 3.68
C LEU A 80 3.83 -5.67 2.32
N LEU A 81 5.07 -6.10 2.11
CA LEU A 81 5.53 -6.80 0.91
C LEU A 81 5.76 -8.27 1.23
N THR A 82 5.32 -9.14 0.34
CA THR A 82 5.69 -10.56 0.36
C THR A 82 6.96 -10.73 -0.45
N LEU A 83 8.04 -11.13 0.21
CA LEU A 83 9.37 -11.27 -0.36
C LEU A 83 9.75 -12.76 -0.47
N PHE A 84 10.52 -13.09 -1.49
CA PHE A 84 11.02 -14.43 -1.74
C PHE A 84 12.54 -14.42 -1.59
N PRO A 85 13.10 -15.17 -0.62
CA PRO A 85 14.54 -15.17 -0.33
C PRO A 85 15.42 -15.64 -1.48
N SER A 86 14.91 -16.52 -2.33
CA SER A 86 15.59 -17.03 -3.52
C SER A 86 14.61 -17.27 -4.66
N GLU A 87 15.12 -17.37 -5.89
CA GLU A 87 14.31 -17.70 -7.06
C GLU A 87 13.67 -19.10 -6.96
N GLU A 88 14.33 -20.02 -6.26
CA GLU A 88 13.92 -21.42 -6.07
C GLU A 88 13.18 -21.64 -4.73
N GLY A 89 13.11 -20.60 -3.87
CA GLY A 89 12.54 -20.73 -2.53
C GLY A 89 11.03 -20.55 -2.51
N ASP A 90 10.31 -21.56 -2.01
CA ASP A 90 8.86 -21.54 -1.83
C ASP A 90 8.42 -20.80 -0.55
N VAL A 91 9.33 -20.49 0.36
CA VAL A 91 9.00 -19.84 1.63
C VAL A 91 8.99 -18.33 1.46
N ALA A 92 7.80 -17.78 1.37
CA ALA A 92 7.60 -16.34 1.38
C ALA A 92 7.75 -15.78 2.80
N VAL A 93 8.36 -14.61 2.92
CA VAL A 93 8.46 -13.84 4.17
C VAL A 93 7.85 -12.46 3.98
N ALA A 94 7.51 -11.79 5.07
CA ALA A 94 6.86 -10.48 5.00
C ALA A 94 7.71 -9.40 5.66
N ALA A 95 7.82 -8.24 4.99
CA ALA A 95 8.44 -7.03 5.52
C ALA A 95 7.57 -5.81 5.23
N VAL A 96 7.69 -4.77 6.04
CA VAL A 96 6.98 -3.51 5.82
C VAL A 96 7.90 -2.52 5.11
N LEU A 97 7.52 -2.08 3.92
CA LEU A 97 8.13 -0.95 3.25
C LEU A 97 7.65 0.33 3.93
N ARG A 98 8.56 1.02 4.62
CA ARG A 98 8.28 2.23 5.42
C ARG A 98 8.55 3.51 4.67
N ARG A 99 9.53 3.49 3.76
CA ARG A 99 9.96 4.69 3.03
C ARG A 99 10.47 4.34 1.64
N LEU A 100 10.22 5.24 0.70
CA LEU A 100 10.79 5.25 -0.64
C LEU A 100 11.36 6.63 -0.92
N ASP A 101 12.69 6.72 -0.95
CA ASP A 101 13.42 7.96 -1.24
C ASP A 101 14.23 7.75 -2.54
N GLY A 102 13.72 8.27 -3.66
CA GLY A 102 14.33 8.08 -4.96
C GLY A 102 14.40 6.60 -5.36
N ASP A 103 15.63 6.08 -5.42
CA ASP A 103 15.97 4.70 -5.75
C ASP A 103 16.25 3.81 -4.53
N MET A 104 16.01 4.33 -3.30
CA MET A 104 16.25 3.62 -2.05
C MET A 104 14.93 3.29 -1.36
N ALA A 105 14.83 2.06 -0.89
CA ALA A 105 13.73 1.53 -0.09
C ALA A 105 14.19 1.28 1.35
N THR A 106 13.36 1.66 2.33
CA THR A 106 13.57 1.31 3.75
C THR A 106 12.55 0.27 4.15
N LEU A 107 13.04 -0.91 4.52
CA LEU A 107 12.24 -2.04 4.97
C LEU A 107 12.37 -2.22 6.48
N GLU A 108 11.28 -2.65 7.11
CA GLU A 108 11.21 -2.93 8.54
C GLU A 108 10.60 -4.33 8.76
N GLY A 109 11.20 -5.12 9.63
CA GLY A 109 10.72 -6.45 10.00
C GLY A 109 11.59 -7.09 11.09
N ALA A 110 10.99 -7.93 11.91
CA ALA A 110 11.66 -8.60 13.04
C ALA A 110 12.47 -7.65 13.95
N GLY A 111 11.95 -6.44 14.20
CA GLY A 111 12.64 -5.42 15.00
C GLY A 111 13.86 -4.79 14.34
N ARG A 112 14.12 -5.06 13.07
CA ARG A 112 15.26 -4.54 12.30
C ARG A 112 14.76 -3.62 11.18
N THR A 113 15.62 -2.69 10.80
CA THR A 113 15.42 -1.80 9.65
C THR A 113 16.61 -1.93 8.71
N VAL A 114 16.35 -2.03 7.41
CA VAL A 114 17.39 -2.05 6.39
C VAL A 114 17.03 -1.05 5.28
N ARG A 115 18.05 -0.43 4.70
CA ARG A 115 17.90 0.46 3.54
C ARG A 115 18.61 -0.16 2.34
N VAL A 116 17.86 -0.45 1.29
CA VAL A 116 18.34 -1.18 0.12
C VAL A 116 17.96 -0.47 -1.17
N PRO A 117 18.70 -0.67 -2.26
CA PRO A 117 18.29 -0.20 -3.58
C PRO A 117 16.95 -0.79 -4.01
N VAL A 118 16.08 0.02 -4.61
CA VAL A 118 14.81 -0.43 -5.18
C VAL A 118 15.02 -1.51 -6.24
N ALA A 119 16.13 -1.44 -6.99
CA ALA A 119 16.47 -2.45 -7.99
C ALA A 119 16.72 -3.83 -7.35
N GLU A 120 17.33 -3.88 -6.18
CA GLU A 120 17.55 -5.10 -5.43
C GLU A 120 16.24 -5.64 -4.85
N LEU A 121 15.42 -4.76 -4.26
CA LEU A 121 14.10 -5.11 -3.77
C LEU A 121 13.22 -5.73 -4.88
N ALA A 122 13.30 -5.21 -6.10
CA ALA A 122 12.53 -5.69 -7.23
C ALA A 122 12.89 -7.14 -7.66
N GLN A 123 14.05 -7.65 -7.29
CA GLN A 123 14.44 -9.04 -7.57
C GLN A 123 13.75 -10.04 -6.63
N GLY A 124 13.53 -9.64 -5.37
CA GLY A 124 12.87 -10.49 -4.36
C GLY A 124 11.36 -10.27 -4.23
N TRP A 125 10.80 -9.25 -4.88
CA TRP A 125 9.38 -8.91 -4.79
C TRP A 125 8.63 -9.19 -6.09
N ARG A 126 7.62 -10.06 -6.03
CA ARG A 126 6.83 -10.51 -7.20
C ARG A 126 5.50 -9.77 -7.36
N GLY A 127 5.31 -8.65 -6.64
CA GLY A 127 4.11 -7.81 -6.74
C GLY A 127 3.01 -8.11 -5.72
N ASP A 128 3.22 -9.07 -4.80
CA ASP A 128 2.26 -9.32 -3.71
C ASP A 128 2.48 -8.31 -2.58
N MET A 129 1.43 -7.52 -2.30
CA MET A 129 1.46 -6.50 -1.28
C MET A 129 0.13 -6.36 -0.54
N ALA A 130 0.21 -5.85 0.68
CA ALA A 130 -0.95 -5.39 1.44
C ALA A 130 -0.67 -4.02 2.06
N THR A 131 -1.70 -3.23 2.26
CA THR A 131 -1.63 -1.96 2.99
C THR A 131 -2.90 -1.72 3.77
N LEU A 132 -2.85 -0.72 4.66
CA LEU A 132 -4.02 -0.22 5.37
C LEU A 132 -4.46 1.11 4.76
N TRP A 133 -5.71 1.47 5.01
CA TRP A 133 -6.27 2.76 4.63
C TRP A 133 -7.42 3.12 5.56
N ARG A 134 -7.62 4.44 5.79
CA ARG A 134 -8.74 4.94 6.59
C ARG A 134 -10.02 4.88 5.79
N THR A 135 -11.03 4.23 6.35
CA THR A 135 -12.35 4.17 5.72
C THR A 135 -13.11 5.47 5.90
N PRO A 136 -13.97 5.83 4.93
CA PRO A 136 -14.97 6.86 5.13
C PRO A 136 -15.87 6.55 6.35
N PRO A 137 -16.48 7.58 6.95
CA PRO A 137 -17.57 7.36 7.92
C PRO A 137 -18.66 6.50 7.29
N ASP A 138 -19.29 5.66 8.08
CA ASP A 138 -20.40 4.80 7.67
C ASP A 138 -20.11 3.88 6.46
N MET A 139 -18.81 3.53 6.28
CA MET A 139 -18.41 2.59 5.23
C MET A 139 -19.09 1.24 5.44
N PRO A 140 -19.94 0.75 4.51
CA PRO A 140 -20.61 -0.53 4.68
C PRO A 140 -19.59 -1.69 4.68
N ASP A 141 -19.89 -2.74 5.42
CA ASP A 141 -19.05 -3.95 5.43
C ASP A 141 -19.02 -4.64 4.07
N LYS A 142 -20.11 -4.57 3.35
CA LYS A 142 -20.27 -5.11 2.00
C LYS A 142 -21.00 -4.10 1.12
N GLY A 143 -20.71 -4.13 -0.16
CA GLY A 143 -21.33 -3.22 -1.14
C GLY A 143 -20.50 -1.98 -1.46
N ASP A 144 -21.06 -1.11 -2.27
CA ASP A 144 -20.44 0.15 -2.67
C ASP A 144 -20.87 1.28 -1.73
N LEU A 145 -19.93 2.11 -1.31
CA LEU A 145 -20.21 3.30 -0.49
C LEU A 145 -21.29 4.19 -1.14
N ALA A 146 -21.28 4.29 -2.48
CA ALA A 146 -22.23 5.10 -3.24
C ALA A 146 -23.68 4.59 -3.21
N GLU A 147 -23.91 3.35 -2.74
CA GLU A 147 -25.26 2.78 -2.62
C GLU A 147 -26.03 3.30 -1.41
N THR A 148 -25.32 3.86 -0.42
CA THR A 148 -25.96 4.49 0.74
C THR A 148 -26.11 5.99 0.51
N PRO A 149 -27.21 6.63 0.95
CA PRO A 149 -27.39 8.09 0.81
C PRO A 149 -26.26 8.90 1.46
N ALA A 150 -25.82 8.50 2.67
CA ALA A 150 -24.74 9.15 3.39
C ALA A 150 -23.38 8.98 2.68
N GLY A 151 -23.07 7.78 2.22
CA GLY A 151 -21.85 7.49 1.48
C GLY A 151 -21.81 8.19 0.12
N ALA A 152 -22.94 8.25 -0.57
CA ALA A 152 -23.09 8.99 -1.83
C ALA A 152 -22.82 10.49 -1.64
N ALA A 153 -23.39 11.10 -0.59
CA ALA A 153 -23.17 12.52 -0.28
C ALA A 153 -21.71 12.79 0.12
N TRP A 154 -21.12 11.94 0.95
CA TRP A 154 -19.72 12.02 1.33
C TRP A 154 -18.81 11.94 0.09
N LEU A 155 -19.05 10.97 -0.79
CA LEU A 155 -18.26 10.77 -2.00
C LEU A 155 -18.35 11.96 -2.95
N ASP A 156 -19.55 12.52 -3.14
CA ASP A 156 -19.75 13.74 -3.96
C ASP A 156 -18.96 14.93 -3.40
N GLN A 157 -18.92 15.08 -2.09
CA GLN A 157 -18.14 16.11 -1.42
C GLN A 157 -16.63 15.89 -1.61
N GLN A 158 -16.13 14.65 -1.44
CA GLN A 158 -14.71 14.34 -1.61
C GLN A 158 -14.25 14.55 -3.06
N LEU A 159 -15.06 14.16 -4.03
CA LEU A 159 -14.76 14.40 -5.45
C LEU A 159 -14.75 15.89 -5.81
N ALA A 160 -15.63 16.69 -5.20
CA ALA A 160 -15.64 18.14 -5.38
C ALA A 160 -14.37 18.78 -4.79
N THR A 161 -13.95 18.35 -3.58
CA THR A 161 -12.71 18.82 -2.94
C THR A 161 -11.48 18.46 -3.78
N ALA A 162 -11.42 17.23 -4.27
CA ALA A 162 -10.31 16.78 -5.13
C ALA A 162 -10.24 17.58 -6.44
N ALA A 163 -11.39 17.90 -7.05
CA ALA A 163 -11.45 18.71 -8.26
C ALA A 163 -11.02 20.16 -8.04
N ALA A 164 -11.17 20.69 -6.82
CA ALA A 164 -10.72 22.04 -6.42
C ALA A 164 -9.23 22.08 -5.97
N GLY A 165 -8.45 21.03 -6.24
CA GLY A 165 -7.02 20.98 -5.89
C GLY A 165 -6.76 20.64 -4.42
N GLY A 166 -7.67 19.93 -3.75
CA GLY A 166 -7.51 19.49 -2.36
C GLY A 166 -7.64 20.62 -1.32
N SER A 167 -7.77 21.87 -1.74
CA SER A 167 -8.12 22.95 -0.84
C SER A 167 -9.56 22.82 -0.40
N ARG A 168 -9.84 23.02 0.89
CA ARG A 168 -11.19 23.09 1.48
C ARG A 168 -11.95 24.32 0.98
N ALA A 169 -11.97 24.55 -0.32
CA ALA A 169 -12.63 25.65 -0.98
C ALA A 169 -14.08 25.26 -1.28
N GLY A 170 -14.98 25.76 -0.45
CA GLY A 170 -16.39 25.86 -0.75
C GLY A 170 -17.15 24.53 -0.67
N ALA A 171 -18.01 24.42 0.33
CA ALA A 171 -19.09 23.46 0.28
C ALA A 171 -19.76 23.53 -1.10
N PRO A 172 -20.06 22.38 -1.76
CA PRO A 172 -20.85 22.42 -2.99
C PRO A 172 -22.12 23.20 -2.69
N ALA A 173 -22.50 24.10 -3.61
CA ALA A 173 -23.68 24.92 -3.47
C ALA A 173 -24.85 24.01 -3.05
N ALA A 174 -25.39 24.27 -1.88
CA ALA A 174 -26.52 23.52 -1.35
C ALA A 174 -27.65 23.56 -2.39
N GLY A 175 -28.11 22.38 -2.85
CA GLY A 175 -29.31 22.29 -3.68
C GLY A 175 -29.24 21.43 -4.93
N ARG A 176 -28.08 20.91 -5.36
CA ARG A 176 -28.04 20.01 -6.52
C ARG A 176 -27.76 18.57 -6.08
N THR A 177 -28.79 17.73 -6.08
CA THR A 177 -28.64 16.29 -5.95
C THR A 177 -27.87 15.74 -7.15
N THR A 178 -26.72 15.14 -6.90
CA THR A 178 -25.93 14.45 -7.93
C THR A 178 -26.60 13.14 -8.27
N THR A 179 -26.94 12.93 -9.55
CA THR A 179 -27.47 11.63 -9.99
C THR A 179 -26.40 10.54 -9.95
N PRO A 180 -26.76 9.25 -9.84
CA PRO A 180 -25.80 8.14 -9.90
C PRO A 180 -24.91 8.19 -11.15
N ALA A 181 -25.47 8.50 -12.32
CA ALA A 181 -24.70 8.62 -13.57
C ALA A 181 -23.69 9.80 -13.53
N GLN A 182 -24.08 10.94 -12.95
CA GLN A 182 -23.17 12.08 -12.78
C GLN A 182 -22.04 11.75 -11.80
N ARG A 183 -22.35 11.04 -10.71
CA ARG A 183 -21.33 10.58 -9.74
C ARG A 183 -20.36 9.61 -10.41
N GLN A 184 -20.84 8.62 -11.14
CA GLN A 184 -20.02 7.70 -11.90
C GLN A 184 -19.07 8.44 -12.85
N ALA A 185 -19.56 9.40 -13.62
CA ALA A 185 -18.73 10.20 -14.52
C ALA A 185 -17.69 11.06 -13.78
N ARG A 186 -17.97 11.53 -12.55
CA ARG A 186 -16.99 12.23 -11.71
C ARG A 186 -15.91 11.28 -11.19
N ILE A 187 -16.29 10.07 -10.77
CA ILE A 187 -15.34 9.04 -10.35
C ILE A 187 -14.41 8.70 -11.51
N GLN A 188 -14.94 8.45 -12.71
CA GLN A 188 -14.14 8.15 -13.90
C GLN A 188 -13.13 9.26 -14.21
N ARG A 189 -13.56 10.52 -14.16
CA ARG A 189 -12.64 11.67 -14.37
C ARG A 189 -11.55 11.73 -13.31
N PHE A 190 -11.88 11.50 -12.06
CA PHE A 190 -10.91 11.43 -10.99
C PHE A 190 -9.92 10.28 -11.20
N GLN A 191 -10.39 9.08 -11.51
CA GLN A 191 -9.56 7.91 -11.80
C GLN A 191 -8.60 8.16 -12.97
N LEU A 192 -9.09 8.77 -14.07
CA LEU A 192 -8.25 9.19 -15.21
C LEU A 192 -7.16 10.18 -14.77
N ALA A 193 -7.53 11.19 -13.99
CA ALA A 193 -6.58 12.18 -13.49
C ALA A 193 -5.53 11.57 -12.54
N GLN A 194 -5.88 10.48 -11.86
CA GLN A 194 -4.94 9.73 -11.02
C GLN A 194 -4.19 8.62 -11.80
N GLY A 195 -4.43 8.42 -13.09
CA GLY A 195 -3.75 7.41 -13.90
C GLY A 195 -4.13 5.97 -13.54
N VAL A 196 -5.35 5.76 -13.03
CA VAL A 196 -5.89 4.42 -12.76
C VAL A 196 -7.04 4.11 -13.69
N THR A 197 -7.42 2.83 -13.80
CA THR A 197 -8.52 2.38 -14.67
C THR A 197 -9.81 3.09 -14.31
N PRO A 198 -10.47 3.78 -15.29
CA PRO A 198 -11.66 4.58 -15.04
C PRO A 198 -12.93 3.72 -15.08
N ASP A 199 -13.08 2.80 -14.13
CA ASP A 199 -14.24 1.91 -14.03
C ASP A 199 -15.49 2.60 -13.47
N GLY A 200 -15.36 3.82 -12.94
CA GLY A 200 -16.45 4.60 -12.37
C GLY A 200 -16.96 4.08 -11.02
N ARG A 201 -16.19 3.21 -10.35
CA ARG A 201 -16.54 2.64 -9.04
C ARG A 201 -15.65 3.24 -7.96
N ALA A 202 -16.26 3.55 -6.81
CA ALA A 202 -15.54 4.05 -5.63
C ALA A 202 -14.96 2.90 -4.80
N GLY A 203 -14.17 2.02 -5.43
CA GLY A 203 -13.49 0.92 -4.76
C GLY A 203 -12.33 1.40 -3.86
N PRO A 204 -11.72 0.49 -3.08
CA PRO A 204 -10.67 0.83 -2.11
C PRO A 204 -9.52 1.68 -2.70
N LEU A 205 -9.04 1.35 -3.91
CA LEU A 205 -7.98 2.13 -4.56
C LEU A 205 -8.40 3.57 -4.83
N THR A 206 -9.61 3.78 -5.35
CA THR A 206 -10.16 5.12 -5.61
C THR A 206 -10.29 5.91 -4.31
N LEU A 207 -10.80 5.29 -3.24
CA LEU A 207 -10.96 5.92 -1.93
C LEU A 207 -9.61 6.27 -1.30
N MET A 208 -8.61 5.39 -1.41
CA MET A 208 -7.24 5.67 -0.97
C MET A 208 -6.62 6.89 -1.69
N LEU A 209 -6.85 7.00 -2.99
CA LEU A 209 -6.36 8.14 -3.78
C LEU A 209 -7.12 9.43 -3.44
N LEU A 210 -8.44 9.36 -3.17
CA LEU A 210 -9.22 10.49 -2.67
C LEU A 210 -8.69 10.95 -1.29
N ASN A 211 -8.44 10.02 -0.36
CA ASN A 211 -7.83 10.34 0.92
C ASN A 211 -6.50 11.10 0.75
N ARG A 212 -5.67 10.62 -0.17
CA ARG A 212 -4.37 11.25 -0.45
C ARG A 212 -4.51 12.67 -0.99
N VAL A 213 -5.34 12.86 -2.01
CA VAL A 213 -5.53 14.17 -2.67
C VAL A 213 -6.17 15.17 -1.73
N ASN A 214 -7.12 14.72 -0.90
CA ASN A 214 -7.84 15.58 0.05
C ASN A 214 -7.11 15.78 1.38
N GLY A 215 -5.86 15.31 1.51
CA GLY A 215 -5.03 15.56 2.67
C GLY A 215 -5.49 14.85 3.94
N VAL A 216 -6.16 13.71 3.82
CA VAL A 216 -6.48 12.86 4.99
C VAL A 216 -5.18 12.45 5.67
N SER A 217 -5.13 12.61 7.01
CA SER A 217 -3.96 12.27 7.80
C SER A 217 -3.76 10.76 7.83
N GLU A 218 -2.85 10.28 6.99
CA GLU A 218 -2.42 8.89 6.85
C GLU A 218 -0.88 8.84 6.79
N PRO A 219 -0.25 7.75 7.24
CA PRO A 219 1.19 7.57 7.09
C PRO A 219 1.59 7.61 5.61
N ARG A 220 2.75 8.23 5.30
CA ARG A 220 3.27 8.36 3.93
C ARG A 220 4.58 7.60 3.77
N LEU A 221 4.82 7.08 2.56
CA LEU A 221 6.10 6.47 2.19
C LEU A 221 7.16 7.53 1.91
N ARG A 222 6.76 8.61 1.23
CA ARG A 222 7.66 9.73 0.94
C ARG A 222 7.51 10.77 2.04
N THR A 223 8.62 11.15 2.66
CA THR A 223 8.69 12.39 3.41
C THR A 223 8.52 13.52 2.40
N GLY A 224 7.51 14.37 2.61
CA GLY A 224 7.28 15.51 1.73
C GLY A 224 8.57 16.30 1.53
N GLY A 225 8.89 16.57 0.28
CA GLY A 225 9.86 17.59 -0.08
C GLY A 225 9.24 18.95 0.09
#